data_231b6cad4eb033e4405fd4bf7a8cdb3a
#
_entry.id   231b6cad4eb033e4405fd4bf7a8cdb3a
#
_cell.length_a   1.000
_cell.length_b   1.000
_cell.length_c   1.000
_cell.angle_alpha   90.00
_cell.angle_beta   90.00
_cell.angle_gamma   90.00
#
_symmetry.space_group_name_H-M   'P 1'
#
loop_
_entity.id
_entity.type
_entity.pdbx_description
1 polymer ?
#
loop_
_entity_poly.entity_id
_entity_poly.type
_entity_poly.pdbx_seq_one_letter_code
_entity_poly.pdbx_strand_id
1 'polypeptide(L)'
;MTLILAREIGALLGARVELPGMSENPAWTSPTAIVGTLEGVPSDGAGDAGVPTDTPATTKQPPYGVNERVRLVEVDETCHGEASLDLDGPALTWGLNHKASSAQECCDACKAQAKTAREKGEAKQCNSWVYCPLPECWAPDVWNHTKGECWLKTQADATDPKINFRGAYPPEFRKEHSTSPMHVPWQAGVLLE
;
A
#
# COMPACT_ATOMS: atom_id res chain seq x y z
N MET A 1 46.36 -42.53 5.74
CA MET A 1 45.57 -43.40 6.63
C MET A 1 44.60 -42.47 7.32
N THR A 2 43.29 -42.47 7.24
CA THR A 2 42.30 -43.46 6.85
C THR A 2 41.03 -42.66 6.48
N LEU A 3 40.54 -42.86 5.25
CA LEU A 3 39.12 -42.66 4.96
C LEU A 3 38.33 -43.65 5.82
N ILE A 4 37.10 -43.29 6.22
CA ILE A 4 35.92 -44.17 6.18
C ILE A 4 34.74 -43.45 6.83
N LEU A 5 33.72 -43.23 6.01
CA LEU A 5 32.28 -43.46 6.22
C LEU A 5 31.50 -42.66 7.31
N ALA A 6 30.60 -41.85 6.83
CA ALA A 6 29.22 -41.91 7.28
C ALA A 6 28.28 -41.53 6.14
N ARG A 7 27.95 -42.47 5.33
CA ARG A 7 26.67 -42.60 4.63
C ARG A 7 25.68 -43.16 5.63
N GLU A 8 24.42 -42.76 5.47
CA GLU A 8 23.23 -43.24 6.17
C GLU A 8 22.89 -42.59 7.49
N ILE A 9 22.00 -41.61 7.40
CA ILE A 9 20.70 -41.65 8.06
C ILE A 9 19.74 -40.88 7.14
N GLY A 10 19.20 -41.60 6.20
CA GLY A 10 18.01 -41.21 5.49
C GLY A 10 16.80 -41.66 6.28
N ALA A 11 15.72 -40.95 6.07
CA ALA A 11 14.34 -41.34 6.33
C ALA A 11 13.99 -41.63 7.81
N LEU A 12 13.38 -40.64 8.44
CA LEU A 12 12.22 -40.89 9.30
C LEU A 12 11.50 -39.56 9.59
N LEU A 13 10.21 -39.66 9.32
CA LEU A 13 9.13 -38.75 9.70
C LEU A 13 8.68 -37.71 8.67
N GLY A 14 8.08 -38.23 7.60
CA GLY A 14 6.94 -37.57 6.97
C GLY A 14 5.74 -37.60 7.91
N ALA A 15 5.62 -36.60 8.72
CA ALA A 15 4.36 -36.30 9.40
C ALA A 15 3.77 -35.05 8.75
N ARG A 16 2.86 -35.28 7.81
CA ARG A 16 1.95 -34.26 7.28
C ARG A 16 1.02 -33.90 8.43
N VAL A 17 1.21 -32.70 9.00
CA VAL A 17 0.22 -32.12 9.92
C VAL A 17 -0.87 -31.51 9.02
N GLU A 18 -1.99 -32.20 8.88
CA GLU A 18 -3.21 -31.62 8.34
C GLU A 18 -3.82 -30.69 9.38
N LEU A 19 -3.80 -29.40 9.09
CA LEU A 19 -4.57 -28.40 9.84
C LEU A 19 -6.00 -28.41 9.31
N PRO A 20 -7.03 -28.65 10.13
CA PRO A 20 -8.41 -28.60 9.68
C PRO A 20 -8.89 -27.17 9.54
N GLY A 21 -9.41 -26.81 8.37
CA GLY A 21 -10.34 -25.69 8.18
C GLY A 21 -9.79 -24.42 7.57
N MET A 22 -9.11 -24.49 6.42
CA MET A 22 -9.02 -23.33 5.53
C MET A 22 -9.71 -23.67 4.21
N SER A 23 -10.95 -23.23 4.12
CA SER A 23 -11.78 -23.26 2.93
C SER A 23 -11.11 -22.49 1.80
N GLU A 24 -10.99 -23.13 0.63
CA GLU A 24 -10.53 -22.52 -0.61
C GLU A 24 -11.42 -21.33 -0.98
N ASN A 25 -10.80 -20.20 -1.23
CA ASN A 25 -11.47 -18.99 -1.70
C ASN A 25 -11.97 -19.22 -3.13
N PRO A 26 -13.27 -19.02 -3.42
CA PRO A 26 -13.80 -19.20 -4.77
C PRO A 26 -13.25 -18.12 -5.71
N ALA A 27 -12.86 -18.57 -6.89
CA ALA A 27 -12.36 -17.74 -7.99
C ALA A 27 -13.30 -16.57 -8.31
N TRP A 28 -12.75 -15.36 -8.33
CA TRP A 28 -13.42 -14.16 -8.79
C TRP A 28 -13.64 -14.23 -10.30
N THR A 29 -14.89 -14.43 -10.71
CA THR A 29 -15.32 -14.20 -12.10
C THR A 29 -15.69 -12.72 -12.25
N SER A 30 -15.07 -12.05 -13.21
CA SER A 30 -15.35 -10.65 -13.57
C SER A 30 -16.82 -10.48 -13.98
N PRO A 31 -17.54 -9.47 -13.45
CA PRO A 31 -18.87 -9.16 -13.95
C PRO A 31 -18.80 -8.47 -15.31
N THR A 32 -19.54 -9.01 -16.26
CA THR A 32 -19.80 -8.45 -17.60
C THR A 32 -20.47 -7.10 -17.50
N ALA A 33 -19.94 -6.10 -18.21
CA ALA A 33 -20.52 -4.77 -18.29
C ALA A 33 -21.93 -4.83 -18.89
N ILE A 34 -22.93 -4.33 -18.14
CA ILE A 34 -24.27 -4.07 -18.65
C ILE A 34 -24.29 -2.61 -19.12
N VAL A 35 -24.39 -2.41 -20.43
CA VAL A 35 -24.68 -1.12 -21.05
C VAL A 35 -26.18 -0.87 -20.89
N GLY A 36 -26.54 0.03 -19.98
CA GLY A 36 -27.92 0.54 -19.85
C GLY A 36 -28.04 1.91 -20.48
N THR A 37 -28.85 2.01 -21.50
CA THR A 37 -29.29 3.26 -22.16
C THR A 37 -30.19 4.03 -21.19
N LEU A 38 -29.84 5.30 -20.91
CA LEU A 38 -30.70 6.22 -20.16
C LEU A 38 -31.62 6.98 -21.13
N GLU A 39 -32.90 6.66 -21.10
CA GLU A 39 -33.94 7.49 -21.71
C GLU A 39 -34.51 8.47 -20.67
N GLY A 40 -34.55 9.72 -21.07
CA GLY A 40 -35.47 10.84 -20.78
C GLY A 40 -36.05 11.05 -19.37
N VAL A 41 -35.66 12.17 -18.74
CA VAL A 41 -36.45 12.78 -17.64
C VAL A 41 -36.89 14.18 -18.10
N PRO A 42 -38.18 14.51 -18.03
CA PRO A 42 -38.72 15.86 -18.34
C PRO A 42 -38.45 16.83 -17.18
N SER A 43 -38.12 18.06 -17.55
CA SER A 43 -38.07 19.23 -16.69
C SER A 43 -39.48 19.78 -16.43
N ASP A 44 -39.86 20.03 -15.18
CA ASP A 44 -40.82 21.06 -14.83
C ASP A 44 -40.83 21.38 -13.33
N GLY A 45 -40.89 22.68 -13.00
CA GLY A 45 -41.51 23.15 -11.77
C GLY A 45 -40.61 23.98 -10.82
N ALA A 46 -40.66 25.30 -11.00
CA ALA A 46 -40.22 26.30 -10.03
C ALA A 46 -41.01 26.22 -8.70
N GLY A 47 -40.35 26.32 -7.57
CA GLY A 47 -40.93 26.47 -6.26
C GLY A 47 -39.92 27.13 -5.31
N ASP A 48 -40.10 28.43 -5.15
CA ASP A 48 -39.46 29.27 -4.14
C ASP A 48 -39.96 28.90 -2.74
N ALA A 49 -39.04 28.52 -1.81
CA ALA A 49 -39.34 28.52 -0.37
C ALA A 49 -38.03 28.49 0.46
N GLY A 50 -37.73 29.63 1.12
CA GLY A 50 -37.23 29.69 2.47
C GLY A 50 -35.89 29.03 2.75
N VAL A 51 -34.79 29.80 2.71
CA VAL A 51 -33.45 29.42 3.23
C VAL A 51 -33.45 29.46 4.76
N PRO A 52 -33.25 28.34 5.47
CA PRO A 52 -32.81 28.37 6.85
C PRO A 52 -31.28 28.63 6.83
N THR A 53 -30.89 29.74 7.44
CA THR A 53 -29.46 30.01 7.75
C THR A 53 -29.03 29.11 8.89
N ASP A 54 -28.69 27.85 8.59
CA ASP A 54 -27.90 27.02 9.49
C ASP A 54 -26.42 27.22 9.17
N THR A 55 -25.74 27.79 10.14
CA THR A 55 -24.27 27.88 10.18
C THR A 55 -23.71 26.47 10.06
N PRO A 56 -22.94 26.13 9.02
CA PRO A 56 -22.40 24.80 8.93
C PRO A 56 -21.36 24.61 10.04
N ALA A 57 -21.65 23.68 10.94
CA ALA A 57 -20.60 23.09 11.77
C ALA A 57 -19.48 22.66 10.82
N THR A 58 -18.27 23.18 11.03
CA THR A 58 -17.07 22.84 10.27
C THR A 58 -16.71 21.39 10.61
N THR A 59 -17.41 20.45 10.02
CA THR A 59 -16.96 19.07 9.93
C THR A 59 -15.75 19.14 9.02
N LYS A 60 -14.56 18.88 9.54
CA LYS A 60 -13.37 18.65 8.75
C LYS A 60 -13.67 17.46 7.84
N GLN A 61 -14.15 17.75 6.65
CA GLN A 61 -14.31 16.78 5.60
C GLN A 61 -12.90 16.29 5.28
N PRO A 62 -12.64 14.96 5.21
CA PRO A 62 -11.35 14.49 4.78
C PRO A 62 -11.04 15.14 3.43
N PRO A 63 -9.82 15.65 3.21
CA PRO A 63 -9.48 16.53 2.09
C PRO A 63 -9.59 15.88 0.70
N TYR A 64 -9.96 14.63 0.64
CA TYR A 64 -10.19 13.86 -0.60
C TYR A 64 -11.54 13.18 -0.55
N GLY A 65 -12.18 13.09 -1.72
CA GLY A 65 -13.39 12.29 -1.88
C GLY A 65 -13.15 10.91 -1.28
N VAL A 66 -13.97 10.54 -0.30
CA VAL A 66 -13.86 9.33 0.54
C VAL A 66 -13.72 8.01 -0.25
N ASN A 67 -13.83 8.08 -1.58
CA ASN A 67 -13.81 6.95 -2.52
C ASN A 67 -12.70 7.04 -3.58
N GLU A 68 -11.81 8.03 -3.53
CA GLU A 68 -10.80 8.20 -4.55
C GLU A 68 -9.69 7.15 -4.37
N ARG A 69 -9.51 6.32 -5.40
CA ARG A 69 -8.36 5.41 -5.45
C ARG A 69 -7.12 6.20 -5.86
N VAL A 70 -6.03 5.96 -5.18
CA VAL A 70 -4.73 6.42 -5.64
C VAL A 70 -4.50 5.86 -7.04
N ARG A 71 -4.28 6.74 -8.02
CA ARG A 71 -3.83 6.31 -9.34
C ARG A 71 -2.35 5.97 -9.25
N LEU A 72 -1.99 4.84 -9.83
CA LEU A 72 -0.58 4.48 -9.95
C LEU A 72 0.15 5.61 -10.70
N VAL A 73 1.11 6.22 -10.05
CA VAL A 73 2.11 7.04 -10.75
C VAL A 73 3.10 6.05 -11.36
N GLU A 74 3.24 6.08 -12.67
CA GLU A 74 4.12 5.16 -13.39
C GLU A 74 5.55 5.24 -12.85
N VAL A 75 6.13 4.07 -12.64
CA VAL A 75 7.52 3.87 -12.29
C VAL A 75 8.09 2.78 -13.19
N ASP A 76 9.41 2.73 -13.34
CA ASP A 76 10.02 1.67 -14.13
C ASP A 76 9.75 0.27 -13.53
N GLU A 77 9.81 -0.76 -14.37
CA GLU A 77 9.45 -2.14 -13.99
C GLU A 77 10.28 -2.66 -12.81
N THR A 78 11.52 -2.21 -12.66
CA THR A 78 12.41 -2.65 -11.58
C THR A 78 12.03 -2.09 -10.21
N CYS A 79 11.11 -1.12 -10.17
CA CYS A 79 10.57 -0.54 -8.94
C CYS A 79 9.38 -1.30 -8.38
N HIS A 80 8.77 -2.21 -9.17
CA HIS A 80 7.60 -3.01 -8.79
C HIS A 80 6.53 -2.21 -8.05
N GLY A 81 6.19 -1.01 -8.59
CA GLY A 81 5.28 -0.08 -7.95
C GLY A 81 3.83 -0.52 -7.99
N GLU A 82 3.13 -0.38 -6.88
CA GLU A 82 1.70 -0.64 -6.73
C GLU A 82 1.00 0.53 -6.04
N ALA A 83 -0.16 0.95 -6.56
CA ALA A 83 -1.00 1.96 -5.93
C ALA A 83 -1.85 1.37 -4.80
N SER A 84 -2.21 2.21 -3.84
CA SER A 84 -2.99 1.81 -2.66
C SER A 84 -2.32 0.68 -1.88
N LEU A 85 -1.01 0.81 -1.69
CA LEU A 85 -0.16 -0.12 -0.97
C LEU A 85 0.66 0.63 0.08
N ASP A 86 0.67 0.12 1.30
CA ASP A 86 1.60 0.51 2.37
C ASP A 86 2.38 -0.73 2.83
N LEU A 87 3.70 -0.64 2.74
CA LEU A 87 4.61 -1.71 3.13
C LEU A 87 5.13 -1.50 4.55
N ASP A 88 5.18 -2.57 5.33
CA ASP A 88 5.82 -2.61 6.63
C ASP A 88 7.37 -2.53 6.47
N GLY A 89 8.06 -2.65 7.57
CA GLY A 89 9.50 -2.75 7.66
C GLY A 89 10.18 -1.52 8.26
N PRO A 90 11.37 -1.73 8.84
CA PRO A 90 12.16 -0.65 9.42
C PRO A 90 12.54 0.41 8.38
N ALA A 91 12.30 1.67 8.72
CA ALA A 91 12.72 2.79 7.90
C ALA A 91 14.23 3.00 8.01
N LEU A 92 14.91 3.03 6.88
CA LEU A 92 16.30 3.46 6.74
C LEU A 92 16.36 4.97 6.57
N THR A 93 15.34 5.53 5.92
CA THR A 93 15.16 6.98 5.76
C THR A 93 13.70 7.32 6.02
N TRP A 94 13.47 8.28 6.90
CA TRP A 94 12.14 8.71 7.31
C TRP A 94 11.55 9.70 6.31
N GLY A 95 10.39 9.39 5.75
CA GLY A 95 9.70 10.21 4.75
C GLY A 95 9.30 11.59 5.26
N LEU A 96 9.09 11.77 6.56
CA LEU A 96 8.81 13.09 7.14
C LEU A 96 9.88 14.13 6.80
N ASN A 97 11.14 13.70 6.70
CA ASN A 97 12.30 14.55 6.42
C ASN A 97 12.92 14.30 5.04
N HIS A 98 12.35 13.38 4.27
CA HIS A 98 12.83 13.01 2.96
C HIS A 98 11.70 13.10 1.94
N LYS A 99 11.80 14.07 1.04
CA LYS A 99 10.81 14.32 0.01
C LYS A 99 11.37 13.97 -1.36
N ALA A 100 10.54 13.30 -2.15
CA ALA A 100 10.78 13.05 -3.57
C ALA A 100 9.70 13.77 -4.40
N SER A 101 10.04 14.19 -5.60
CA SER A 101 9.10 14.86 -6.51
C SER A 101 8.14 13.89 -7.17
N SER A 102 8.50 12.59 -7.21
CA SER A 102 7.70 11.52 -7.81
C SER A 102 7.97 10.17 -7.14
N ALA A 103 7.09 9.20 -7.42
CA ALA A 103 7.28 7.81 -7.01
C ALA A 103 8.55 7.19 -7.62
N GLN A 104 8.88 7.57 -8.88
CA GLN A 104 10.10 7.14 -9.54
C GLN A 104 11.34 7.63 -8.79
N GLU A 105 11.38 8.91 -8.43
CA GLU A 105 12.50 9.46 -7.66
C GLU A 105 12.65 8.78 -6.30
N CYS A 106 11.53 8.43 -5.65
CA CYS A 106 11.56 7.67 -4.40
C CYS A 106 12.16 6.27 -4.58
N CYS A 107 11.76 5.57 -5.65
CA CYS A 107 12.37 4.29 -6.01
C CYS A 107 13.87 4.44 -6.31
N ASP A 108 14.27 5.45 -7.08
CA ASP A 108 15.67 5.69 -7.43
C ASP A 108 16.51 6.02 -6.19
N ALA A 109 15.94 6.73 -5.22
CA ALA A 109 16.58 6.96 -3.93
C ALA A 109 16.81 5.65 -3.15
N CYS A 110 15.85 4.70 -3.22
CA CYS A 110 15.99 3.37 -2.64
C CYS A 110 17.12 2.58 -3.32
N LYS A 111 17.17 2.58 -4.67
CA LYS A 111 18.27 1.96 -5.44
C LYS A 111 19.64 2.56 -5.07
N ALA A 112 19.71 3.87 -4.95
CA ALA A 112 20.95 4.57 -4.59
C ALA A 112 21.41 4.22 -3.17
N GLN A 113 20.49 4.17 -2.20
CA GLN A 113 20.78 3.75 -0.84
C GLN A 113 21.27 2.29 -0.80
N ALA A 114 20.60 1.38 -1.50
CA ALA A 114 20.98 -0.03 -1.57
C ALA A 114 22.39 -0.19 -2.14
N LYS A 115 22.72 0.51 -3.24
CA LYS A 115 24.07 0.53 -3.83
C LYS A 115 25.12 1.02 -2.83
N THR A 116 24.87 2.16 -2.19
CA THR A 116 25.78 2.75 -1.21
C THR A 116 26.01 1.82 -0.02
N ALA A 117 24.94 1.19 0.48
CA ALA A 117 25.02 0.25 1.59
C ALA A 117 25.86 -0.99 1.23
N ARG A 118 25.70 -1.53 0.01
CA ARG A 118 26.54 -2.63 -0.50
C ARG A 118 28.00 -2.24 -0.59
N GLU A 119 28.31 -1.08 -1.15
CA GLU A 119 29.69 -0.57 -1.27
C GLU A 119 30.38 -0.41 0.09
N LYS A 120 29.60 -0.06 1.13
CA LYS A 120 30.08 0.10 2.51
C LYS A 120 30.05 -1.19 3.34
N GLY A 121 29.48 -2.28 2.81
CA GLY A 121 29.28 -3.52 3.54
C GLY A 121 28.26 -3.42 4.67
N GLU A 122 27.27 -2.51 4.55
CA GLU A 122 26.21 -2.34 5.54
C GLU A 122 25.22 -3.52 5.45
N ALA A 123 24.80 -4.02 6.61
CA ALA A 123 23.90 -5.18 6.68
C ALA A 123 22.46 -4.85 6.24
N LYS A 124 22.04 -3.58 6.30
CA LYS A 124 20.69 -3.14 5.93
C LYS A 124 20.75 -2.31 4.67
N GLN A 125 20.04 -2.78 3.67
CA GLN A 125 19.94 -2.15 2.35
C GLN A 125 18.48 -1.84 2.08
N CYS A 126 18.21 -0.76 1.34
CA CYS A 126 16.87 -0.46 0.88
C CYS A 126 16.43 -1.49 -0.15
N ASN A 127 15.31 -2.14 0.11
CA ASN A 127 14.67 -3.05 -0.83
C ASN A 127 13.15 -2.85 -0.92
N SER A 128 12.66 -1.83 -0.22
CA SER A 128 11.25 -1.41 -0.31
C SER A 128 11.12 0.09 -0.08
N TRP A 129 10.15 0.68 -0.74
CA TRP A 129 9.90 2.12 -0.68
C TRP A 129 8.40 2.39 -0.57
N VAL A 130 8.04 3.51 0.12
CA VAL A 130 6.66 3.99 0.24
C VAL A 130 6.64 5.48 -0.05
N TYR A 131 5.74 5.90 -0.92
CA TYR A 131 5.63 7.28 -1.41
C TYR A 131 4.22 7.83 -1.21
N CYS A 132 4.12 9.09 -0.81
CA CYS A 132 2.86 9.82 -0.71
C CYS A 132 2.58 10.60 -2.01
N PRO A 133 1.70 10.14 -2.89
CA PRO A 133 1.37 10.82 -4.15
C PRO A 133 0.34 11.94 -4.00
N LEU A 134 -0.43 11.94 -2.91
CA LEU A 134 -1.54 12.85 -2.64
C LEU A 134 -1.07 14.04 -1.80
N PRO A 135 -1.77 15.19 -1.81
CA PRO A 135 -1.46 16.29 -0.91
C PRO A 135 -1.36 15.88 0.55
N GLU A 136 -2.21 14.94 0.99
CA GLU A 136 -2.13 14.28 2.31
C GLU A 136 -2.28 12.77 2.15
N CYS A 137 -1.49 11.99 2.89
CA CYS A 137 -1.58 10.54 2.94
C CYS A 137 -1.88 10.12 4.37
N TRP A 138 -3.07 9.62 4.60
CA TRP A 138 -3.49 9.17 5.92
C TRP A 138 -2.70 7.94 6.38
N ALA A 139 -2.30 7.92 7.65
CA ALA A 139 -1.78 6.75 8.34
C ALA A 139 -2.35 6.69 9.77
N PRO A 140 -2.40 5.52 10.41
CA PRO A 140 -2.92 5.36 11.77
C PRO A 140 -1.90 5.76 12.83
N ASP A 141 -1.28 6.91 12.67
CA ASP A 141 -0.30 7.47 13.60
C ASP A 141 -0.64 8.93 13.96
N VAL A 142 0.28 9.63 14.60
CA VAL A 142 0.08 11.01 15.08
C VAL A 142 0.63 12.06 14.12
N TRP A 143 1.25 11.64 13.02
CA TRP A 143 1.92 12.53 12.09
C TRP A 143 1.01 12.96 10.96
N ASN A 144 1.26 14.14 10.44
CA ASN A 144 0.56 14.66 9.27
C ASN A 144 1.42 14.41 8.04
N HIS A 145 1.07 13.39 7.26
CA HIS A 145 1.82 13.00 6.08
C HIS A 145 1.38 13.80 4.87
N THR A 146 2.34 14.31 4.14
CA THR A 146 2.10 15.20 3.01
C THR A 146 2.80 14.72 1.75
N LYS A 147 2.30 15.22 0.61
CA LYS A 147 2.82 14.89 -0.72
C LYS A 147 4.35 14.92 -0.77
N GLY A 148 4.89 13.93 -1.45
CA GLY A 148 6.32 13.79 -1.68
C GLY A 148 7.05 13.00 -0.60
N GLU A 149 6.43 12.68 0.55
CA GLU A 149 7.09 11.81 1.52
C GLU A 149 7.54 10.52 0.88
N CYS A 150 8.82 10.22 1.05
CA CYS A 150 9.48 9.05 0.51
C CYS A 150 10.19 8.29 1.63
N TRP A 151 9.64 7.15 1.98
CA TRP A 151 10.14 6.27 3.03
C TRP A 151 10.97 5.17 2.41
N LEU A 152 12.28 5.14 2.72
CA LEU A 152 13.15 4.05 2.30
C LEU A 152 13.18 3.01 3.41
N LYS A 153 12.77 1.80 3.09
CA LYS A 153 12.60 0.73 4.06
C LYS A 153 13.44 -0.49 3.69
N THR A 154 13.62 -1.38 4.66
CA THR A 154 14.23 -2.69 4.45
C THR A 154 13.28 -3.79 4.90
N GLN A 155 13.21 -4.85 4.13
CA GLN A 155 12.43 -6.06 4.39
C GLN A 155 13.39 -7.25 4.43
N ALA A 156 13.05 -8.27 5.21
CA ALA A 156 13.85 -9.49 5.25
C ALA A 156 13.81 -10.26 3.92
N ASP A 157 12.66 -10.20 3.24
CA ASP A 157 12.45 -10.79 1.92
C ASP A 157 11.61 -9.81 1.08
N ALA A 158 12.20 -9.29 0.01
CA ALA A 158 11.51 -8.40 -0.92
C ALA A 158 10.60 -9.15 -1.90
N THR A 159 10.75 -10.46 -2.05
CA THR A 159 9.88 -11.29 -2.90
C THR A 159 8.57 -11.66 -2.21
N ASP A 160 8.55 -11.64 -0.87
CA ASP A 160 7.36 -11.81 -0.02
C ASP A 160 7.30 -10.68 1.03
N PRO A 161 7.02 -9.44 0.61
CA PRO A 161 7.10 -8.29 1.48
C PRO A 161 5.95 -8.26 2.49
N LYS A 162 6.26 -7.92 3.72
CA LYS A 162 5.23 -7.64 4.72
C LYS A 162 4.47 -6.37 4.37
N ILE A 163 3.16 -6.50 4.35
CA ILE A 163 2.22 -5.44 3.95
C ILE A 163 1.47 -4.98 5.19
N ASN A 164 1.43 -3.66 5.44
CA ASN A 164 0.53 -3.08 6.41
C ASN A 164 -0.90 -3.08 5.89
N PHE A 165 -1.10 -2.47 4.71
CA PHE A 165 -2.41 -2.40 4.07
C PHE A 165 -2.27 -2.40 2.55
N ARG A 166 -3.26 -3.02 1.87
CA ARG A 166 -3.37 -3.05 0.42
C ARG A 166 -4.82 -2.81 -0.01
N GLY A 167 -5.03 -1.95 -0.99
CA GLY A 167 -6.34 -1.67 -1.54
C GLY A 167 -7.23 -0.88 -0.60
N ALA A 168 -8.39 -1.40 -0.24
CA ALA A 168 -9.32 -0.76 0.69
C ALA A 168 -9.00 -1.13 2.14
N TYR A 169 -9.12 -0.16 3.06
CA TYR A 169 -9.08 -0.47 4.49
C TYR A 169 -10.29 -1.32 4.89
N PRO A 170 -10.11 -2.35 5.75
CA PRO A 170 -11.22 -3.16 6.25
C PRO A 170 -12.31 -2.32 6.92
N PRO A 171 -13.60 -2.67 6.79
CA PRO A 171 -14.69 -1.91 7.40
C PRO A 171 -14.57 -1.78 8.92
N GLU A 172 -14.11 -2.80 9.61
CA GLU A 172 -13.87 -2.80 11.06
C GLU A 172 -12.78 -1.80 11.44
N PHE A 173 -11.66 -1.83 10.72
CA PHE A 173 -10.58 -0.86 10.90
C PHE A 173 -11.05 0.58 10.72
N ARG A 174 -11.91 0.84 9.72
CA ARG A 174 -12.47 2.17 9.46
C ARG A 174 -13.47 2.63 10.51
N LYS A 175 -14.11 1.71 11.24
CA LYS A 175 -14.96 2.08 12.40
C LYS A 175 -14.13 2.62 13.56
N GLU A 176 -12.96 2.02 13.79
CA GLU A 176 -12.02 2.47 14.83
C GLU A 176 -11.27 3.73 14.42
N HIS A 177 -11.02 3.90 13.13
CA HIS A 177 -10.31 5.02 12.54
C HIS A 177 -11.22 5.82 11.61
N SER A 178 -12.18 6.56 12.18
CA SER A 178 -13.24 7.25 11.44
C SER A 178 -12.75 8.31 10.43
N THR A 179 -11.51 8.77 10.57
CA THR A 179 -10.86 9.71 9.63
C THR A 179 -10.14 9.02 8.48
N SER A 180 -10.03 7.68 8.51
CA SER A 180 -9.35 6.94 7.44
C SER A 180 -10.12 7.03 6.13
N PRO A 181 -9.44 7.18 4.99
CA PRO A 181 -10.08 7.10 3.67
C PRO A 181 -10.56 5.68 3.38
N MET A 182 -11.29 5.48 2.29
CA MET A 182 -11.71 4.14 1.88
C MET A 182 -10.51 3.28 1.43
N HIS A 183 -9.57 3.88 0.71
CA HIS A 183 -8.40 3.19 0.17
C HIS A 183 -7.12 3.70 0.79
N VAL A 184 -6.13 2.83 0.84
CA VAL A 184 -4.76 3.17 1.25
C VAL A 184 -4.23 4.29 0.35
N PRO A 185 -3.85 5.47 0.90
CA PRO A 185 -3.50 6.63 0.09
C PRO A 185 -2.02 6.65 -0.34
N TRP A 186 -1.33 5.54 -0.17
CA TRP A 186 0.09 5.39 -0.46
C TRP A 186 0.34 4.62 -1.75
N GLN A 187 1.47 4.87 -2.36
CA GLN A 187 2.05 4.06 -3.42
C GLN A 187 3.36 3.47 -2.90
N ALA A 188 3.57 2.18 -3.12
CA ALA A 188 4.77 1.51 -2.64
C ALA A 188 5.28 0.50 -3.65
N GLY A 189 6.51 0.04 -3.46
CA GLY A 189 7.10 -1.00 -4.28
C GLY A 189 8.33 -1.61 -3.64
N VAL A 190 8.85 -2.64 -4.30
CA VAL A 190 10.03 -3.40 -3.86
C VAL A 190 11.11 -3.39 -4.94
N LEU A 191 12.35 -3.58 -4.52
CA LEU A 191 13.48 -3.85 -5.41
C LEU A 191 13.79 -5.34 -5.30
N LEU A 192 13.60 -6.06 -6.38
CA LEU A 192 14.00 -7.46 -6.51
C LEU A 192 15.41 -7.48 -7.11
N GLU A 193 16.36 -8.01 -6.38
CA GLU A 193 17.75 -8.20 -6.86
C GLU A 193 17.87 -9.44 -7.74
#